data_6833608643eaff674c98982c4ca49b27
#
_entry.id   6833608643eaff674c98982c4ca49b27
#
_cell.length_a   1.000
_cell.length_b   1.000
_cell.length_c   1.000
_cell.angle_alpha   90.00
_cell.angle_beta   90.00
_cell.angle_gamma   90.00
#
_symmetry.space_group_name_H-M   'P 1'
#
loop_
_entity.id
_entity.type
_entity.pdbx_description
1 polymer ?
#
loop_
_entity_poly.entity_id
_entity_poly.type
_entity_poly.pdbx_seq_one_letter_code
_entity_poly.pdbx_strand_id
1 'polypeptide(L)'
;MKKIFSVLMISAVAVTAAAMPARRGPVTRTAEDGTEKTVFLHGDAFSHHMTDEAGNWLDETTLRPMSAEQRAARLQKNAARRQARRVQQKEQVGSTLNLAPRGLLIMVNFKDKAFTTPADTIHEMINGENFNRSYEYDYTYTYNRKTYTQHVVVDHVGGSARRYFHDVSWGQYNPQFDVVGPYTLSQNYAYYGRNDDANVGYMIKEACELADADGVDFTVYDNNNDGEVDFVYVLYAGYGEADGGPEETIWPHNHDLNYTRVRCTVDGLEVGNYACSNEISYYSGMYNGVGTFCHEFSHVLGLPDLYETNNENSWLGLHTLLEWDILDYGPYNNDGNTPPAYSAYERFFMGWLKPRVLTDAEYVWLNPLDIGREALLMCDGDAHNLVGNNPNPATFYLAECRTKTGWDEYLPGEGLLITKIKYSNYNWTNNRVNNSANNMGVDLMEAKANTSEYAEPTDAFPAGSKQWTAYADHELSQITLLDGGAVTFSYRGAKPTAIETVQPADDAPRKMLRDGQVVIFRNGVLYDLNGRAL
;
A
#
# COMPACT_ATOMS: atom_id res chain seq x y z
N MET A 1 51.41 -23.72 9.12
CA MET A 1 50.45 -22.72 9.66
C MET A 1 49.91 -21.89 8.49
N LYS A 2 48.79 -22.30 7.93
CA LYS A 2 48.08 -21.54 6.89
C LYS A 2 47.09 -20.60 7.60
N LYS A 3 47.33 -19.31 7.52
CA LYS A 3 46.37 -18.30 7.98
C LYS A 3 45.22 -18.26 6.98
N ILE A 4 44.04 -18.68 7.41
CA ILE A 4 42.79 -18.47 6.71
C ILE A 4 42.39 -17.02 7.01
N PHE A 5 42.44 -16.14 6.00
CA PHE A 5 41.81 -14.85 6.04
C PHE A 5 40.34 -15.07 5.71
N SER A 6 39.48 -15.01 6.72
CA SER A 6 38.04 -14.82 6.50
C SER A 6 37.82 -13.39 6.02
N VAL A 7 37.50 -13.25 4.76
CA VAL A 7 36.98 -11.98 4.22
C VAL A 7 35.52 -11.89 4.69
N LEU A 8 35.28 -11.08 5.69
CA LEU A 8 33.91 -10.64 6.02
C LEU A 8 33.46 -9.82 4.82
N MET A 9 32.57 -10.37 3.97
CA MET A 9 31.80 -9.56 3.06
C MET A 9 30.75 -8.83 3.90
N ILE A 10 31.01 -7.58 4.19
CA ILE A 10 29.97 -6.64 4.61
C ILE A 10 29.13 -6.42 3.37
N SER A 11 28.00 -7.10 3.27
CA SER A 11 26.98 -6.77 2.29
C SER A 11 26.41 -5.40 2.69
N ALA A 12 26.75 -4.38 1.92
CA ALA A 12 26.13 -3.06 2.04
C ALA A 12 24.63 -3.25 1.80
N VAL A 13 23.85 -3.12 2.86
CA VAL A 13 22.39 -3.07 2.78
C VAL A 13 22.03 -1.75 2.09
N ALA A 14 21.36 -1.83 0.97
CA ALA A 14 20.90 -0.65 0.24
C ALA A 14 19.49 -0.29 0.72
N VAL A 15 19.31 0.91 1.24
CA VAL A 15 18.02 1.46 1.72
C VAL A 15 17.43 2.38 0.68
N THR A 16 16.10 2.42 0.54
CA THR A 16 15.47 3.27 -0.45
C THR A 16 14.20 3.94 0.04
N ALA A 17 13.84 4.99 -0.65
CA ALA A 17 12.67 5.79 -0.41
C ALA A 17 11.49 5.29 -1.24
N ALA A 18 10.34 5.22 -0.61
CA ALA A 18 9.05 4.95 -1.20
C ALA A 18 8.07 6.05 -0.80
N ALA A 19 6.97 6.22 -1.49
CA ALA A 19 6.04 7.30 -1.20
C ALA A 19 4.66 7.01 -1.78
N MET A 20 3.62 7.58 -1.17
CA MET A 20 2.29 7.59 -1.74
C MET A 20 2.27 8.11 -3.17
N PRO A 21 1.59 7.47 -4.11
CA PRO A 21 1.30 8.07 -5.41
C PRO A 21 0.36 9.28 -5.22
N ALA A 22 0.42 10.24 -6.15
CA ALA A 22 -0.52 11.36 -6.16
C ALA A 22 -1.96 10.86 -6.19
N ARG A 23 -2.82 11.39 -5.32
CA ARG A 23 -4.24 11.04 -5.35
C ARG A 23 -4.85 11.50 -6.68
N ARG A 24 -5.53 10.60 -7.36
CA ARG A 24 -6.19 10.88 -8.63
C ARG A 24 -7.41 11.78 -8.42
N GLY A 25 -7.62 12.68 -9.36
CA GLY A 25 -8.76 13.58 -9.40
C GLY A 25 -8.36 15.03 -9.58
N PRO A 26 -9.32 15.89 -9.92
CA PRO A 26 -9.10 17.31 -10.09
C PRO A 26 -8.88 18.00 -8.74
N VAL A 27 -7.90 18.89 -8.66
CA VAL A 27 -7.60 19.73 -7.49
C VAL A 27 -7.64 21.19 -7.92
N THR A 28 -8.16 22.09 -7.10
CA THR A 28 -8.07 23.52 -7.33
C THR A 28 -6.79 24.07 -6.73
N ARG A 29 -5.97 24.72 -7.54
CA ARG A 29 -4.74 25.42 -7.13
C ARG A 29 -4.89 26.90 -7.39
N THR A 30 -4.24 27.70 -6.54
CA THR A 30 -4.17 29.17 -6.67
C THR A 30 -2.74 29.57 -7.01
N ALA A 31 -2.55 30.24 -8.15
CA ALA A 31 -1.27 30.79 -8.56
C ALA A 31 -0.87 31.99 -7.69
N GLU A 32 0.41 32.41 -7.75
CA GLU A 32 0.92 33.61 -7.05
C GLU A 32 0.13 34.89 -7.37
N ASP A 33 -0.44 35.00 -8.56
CA ASP A 33 -1.25 36.14 -8.98
C ASP A 33 -2.71 36.08 -8.49
N GLY A 34 -3.08 35.05 -7.71
CA GLY A 34 -4.42 34.82 -7.20
C GLY A 34 -5.36 34.11 -8.19
N THR A 35 -4.87 33.69 -9.35
CA THR A 35 -5.67 32.94 -10.33
C THR A 35 -5.88 31.50 -9.84
N GLU A 36 -7.13 31.06 -9.77
CA GLU A 36 -7.47 29.68 -9.48
C GLU A 36 -7.54 28.83 -10.76
N LYS A 37 -7.01 27.60 -10.70
CA LYS A 37 -7.05 26.66 -11.81
C LYS A 37 -7.23 25.23 -11.31
N THR A 38 -8.05 24.48 -12.03
CA THR A 38 -8.14 23.03 -11.84
C THR A 38 -6.92 22.36 -12.44
N VAL A 39 -6.26 21.53 -11.65
CA VAL A 39 -5.05 20.79 -12.02
C VAL A 39 -5.20 19.32 -11.63
N PHE A 40 -4.36 18.47 -12.22
CA PHE A 40 -4.24 17.06 -11.91
C PHE A 40 -2.82 16.79 -11.45
N LEU A 41 -2.69 16.13 -10.31
CA LEU A 41 -1.41 15.75 -9.75
C LEU A 41 -0.98 14.38 -10.30
N HIS A 42 0.31 14.22 -10.56
CA HIS A 42 0.90 12.98 -11.06
C HIS A 42 2.19 12.69 -10.32
N GLY A 43 2.41 11.41 -10.01
CA GLY A 43 3.67 10.94 -9.46
C GLY A 43 3.67 10.73 -7.97
N ASP A 44 4.82 10.94 -7.36
CA ASP A 44 5.10 10.71 -5.95
C ASP A 44 6.10 11.74 -5.40
N ALA A 45 6.44 11.66 -4.11
CA ALA A 45 7.39 12.56 -3.43
C ALA A 45 8.71 12.78 -4.18
N PHE A 46 9.14 11.82 -5.00
CA PHE A 46 10.45 11.87 -5.66
C PHE A 46 10.37 12.22 -7.14
N SER A 47 9.19 12.11 -7.73
CA SER A 47 8.99 12.39 -9.16
C SER A 47 7.53 12.78 -9.42
N HIS A 48 7.21 14.06 -9.31
CA HIS A 48 5.85 14.55 -9.53
C HIS A 48 5.80 15.73 -10.50
N HIS A 49 4.61 16.00 -11.01
CA HIS A 49 4.26 17.15 -11.82
C HIS A 49 2.76 17.40 -11.80
N MET A 50 2.33 18.56 -12.23
CA MET A 50 0.93 18.91 -12.43
C MET A 50 0.61 19.10 -13.90
N THR A 51 -0.64 18.76 -14.27
CA THR A 51 -1.15 19.05 -15.61
C THR A 51 -2.47 19.83 -15.54
N ASP A 52 -2.81 20.49 -16.65
CA ASP A 52 -4.16 20.98 -16.88
C ASP A 52 -5.04 19.90 -17.51
N GLU A 53 -6.33 20.25 -17.74
CA GLU A 53 -7.34 19.37 -18.36
C GLU A 53 -6.94 18.87 -19.76
N ALA A 54 -6.05 19.58 -20.46
CA ALA A 54 -5.54 19.20 -21.77
C ALA A 54 -4.25 18.36 -21.69
N GLY A 55 -3.77 18.11 -20.47
CA GLY A 55 -2.55 17.37 -20.23
C GLY A 55 -1.26 18.18 -20.40
N ASN A 56 -1.33 19.50 -20.47
CA ASN A 56 -0.13 20.32 -20.49
C ASN A 56 0.49 20.36 -19.10
N TRP A 57 1.79 20.11 -19.01
CA TRP A 57 2.54 20.27 -17.76
C TRP A 57 2.53 21.73 -17.32
N LEU A 58 2.26 21.96 -16.05
CA LEU A 58 2.17 23.28 -15.45
C LEU A 58 3.36 23.56 -14.55
N ASP A 59 3.78 24.82 -14.55
CA ASP A 59 4.66 25.37 -13.53
C ASP A 59 3.88 25.49 -12.21
N GLU A 60 4.40 24.95 -11.15
CA GLU A 60 3.70 24.79 -9.86
C GLU A 60 3.34 26.15 -9.21
N THR A 61 4.15 27.17 -9.44
CA THR A 61 3.98 28.50 -8.87
C THR A 61 3.03 29.39 -9.68
N THR A 62 3.20 29.38 -11.00
CA THR A 62 2.45 30.27 -11.89
C THR A 62 1.23 29.64 -12.54
N LEU A 63 1.08 28.33 -12.43
CA LEU A 63 0.07 27.49 -13.09
C LEU A 63 -0.02 27.71 -14.61
N ARG A 64 1.08 28.14 -15.24
CA ARG A 64 1.19 28.31 -16.68
C ARG A 64 1.80 27.08 -17.33
N PRO A 65 1.42 26.76 -18.58
CA PRO A 65 2.04 25.67 -19.30
C PRO A 65 3.57 25.82 -19.37
N MET A 66 4.29 24.78 -19.03
CA MET A 66 5.75 24.72 -19.11
C MET A 66 6.23 24.70 -20.55
N SER A 67 7.34 25.41 -20.84
CA SER A 67 8.07 25.25 -22.09
C SER A 67 8.72 23.85 -22.18
N ALA A 68 9.15 23.46 -23.38
CA ALA A 68 9.88 22.20 -23.57
C ALA A 68 11.17 22.15 -22.73
N GLU A 69 11.87 23.28 -22.59
CA GLU A 69 13.10 23.39 -21.78
C GLU A 69 12.81 23.25 -20.29
N GLN A 70 11.74 23.88 -19.79
CA GLN A 70 11.33 23.76 -18.38
C GLN A 70 10.94 22.32 -18.06
N ARG A 71 10.16 21.67 -18.94
CA ARG A 71 9.79 20.27 -18.80
C ARG A 71 11.02 19.34 -18.79
N ALA A 72 11.97 19.57 -19.70
CA ALA A 72 13.23 18.81 -19.74
C ALA A 72 14.05 18.99 -18.45
N ALA A 73 14.12 20.19 -17.91
CA ALA A 73 14.80 20.47 -16.64
C ALA A 73 14.11 19.78 -15.46
N ARG A 74 12.76 19.76 -15.42
CA ARG A 74 11.99 19.03 -14.40
C ARG A 74 12.24 17.53 -14.48
N LEU A 75 12.21 16.94 -15.67
CA LEU A 75 12.51 15.51 -15.89
C LEU A 75 13.94 15.18 -15.43
N GLN A 76 14.93 16.04 -15.71
CA GLN A 76 16.31 15.84 -15.25
C GLN A 76 16.41 15.90 -13.72
N LYS A 77 15.72 16.85 -13.08
CA LYS A 77 15.64 16.96 -11.62
C LYS A 77 15.02 15.70 -11.00
N ASN A 78 13.89 15.26 -11.53
CA ASN A 78 13.21 14.04 -11.10
C ASN A 78 14.09 12.80 -11.27
N ALA A 79 14.80 12.67 -12.40
CA ALA A 79 15.74 11.57 -12.64
C ALA A 79 16.88 11.53 -11.60
N ALA A 80 17.43 12.71 -11.24
CA ALA A 80 18.47 12.78 -10.21
C ALA A 80 17.94 12.38 -8.81
N ARG A 81 16.72 12.80 -8.47
CA ARG A 81 16.08 12.40 -7.21
C ARG A 81 15.80 10.89 -7.17
N ARG A 82 15.34 10.31 -8.27
CA ARG A 82 15.11 8.86 -8.38
C ARG A 82 16.38 8.02 -8.21
N GLN A 83 17.55 8.53 -8.61
CA GLN A 83 18.83 7.82 -8.37
C GLN A 83 19.16 7.71 -6.87
N ALA A 84 18.61 8.61 -6.05
CA ALA A 84 18.75 8.53 -4.60
C ALA A 84 17.80 7.49 -3.97
N ARG A 85 16.85 6.95 -4.73
CA ARG A 85 15.92 5.94 -4.24
C ARG A 85 16.57 4.58 -4.18
N ARG A 86 16.59 4.00 -3.01
CA ARG A 86 16.91 2.59 -2.82
C ARG A 86 16.10 2.05 -1.65
N VAL A 87 15.39 0.90 -1.71
CA VAL A 87 14.58 0.27 -0.65
C VAL A 87 15.43 -0.64 0.22
N GLN A 88 15.24 -0.59 1.52
CA GLN A 88 15.88 -1.53 2.44
C GLN A 88 15.19 -2.89 2.30
N GLN A 89 15.79 -3.83 1.58
CA GLN A 89 15.44 -5.21 1.85
C GLN A 89 16.07 -5.56 3.19
N LYS A 90 15.29 -5.51 4.27
CA LYS A 90 15.68 -6.21 5.49
C LYS A 90 15.83 -7.69 5.13
N GLU A 91 16.92 -8.31 5.61
CA GLU A 91 17.11 -9.75 5.47
C GLU A 91 15.84 -10.44 5.93
N GLN A 92 15.34 -11.24 5.06
CA GLN A 92 14.19 -12.12 5.11
C GLN A 92 13.43 -12.18 6.44
N VAL A 93 12.32 -11.54 6.45
CA VAL A 93 11.29 -11.51 7.45
C VAL A 93 10.74 -12.91 7.88
N GLY A 94 11.32 -13.98 7.38
CA GLY A 94 10.84 -15.35 7.60
C GLY A 94 11.32 -16.08 8.84
N SER A 95 12.38 -15.65 9.50
CA SER A 95 12.90 -16.40 10.67
C SER A 95 13.14 -15.58 11.95
N THR A 96 13.05 -14.26 11.90
CA THR A 96 13.36 -13.37 13.02
C THR A 96 12.41 -12.19 13.20
N LEU A 97 11.25 -12.16 12.53
CA LEU A 97 10.23 -11.16 12.84
C LEU A 97 9.82 -11.29 14.31
N ASN A 98 10.05 -10.23 15.05
CA ASN A 98 9.27 -10.02 16.27
C ASN A 98 7.80 -9.94 15.84
N LEU A 99 7.01 -10.93 16.19
CA LEU A 99 5.59 -11.03 15.78
C LEU A 99 4.72 -9.90 16.38
N ALA A 100 5.25 -9.15 17.32
CA ALA A 100 4.60 -8.01 17.96
C ALA A 100 5.61 -6.86 18.21
N PRO A 101 6.19 -6.27 17.15
CA PRO A 101 7.15 -5.19 17.31
C PRO A 101 6.48 -3.94 17.84
N ARG A 102 7.24 -3.11 18.57
CA ARG A 102 6.84 -1.76 18.92
C ARG A 102 7.35 -0.77 17.89
N GLY A 103 6.47 0.13 17.44
CA GLY A 103 6.79 1.29 16.61
C GLY A 103 6.41 2.57 17.31
N LEU A 104 7.01 3.68 16.92
CA LEU A 104 6.75 5.00 17.49
C LEU A 104 6.08 5.90 16.45
N LEU A 105 4.89 6.45 16.77
CA LEU A 105 4.25 7.51 16.04
C LEU A 105 4.33 8.82 16.83
N ILE A 106 4.98 9.83 16.24
CA ILE A 106 5.16 11.15 16.83
C ILE A 106 4.26 12.14 16.09
N MET A 107 3.30 12.73 16.78
CA MET A 107 2.51 13.83 16.23
C MET A 107 3.28 15.14 16.37
N VAL A 108 3.26 15.99 15.32
CA VAL A 108 3.94 17.27 15.34
C VAL A 108 3.06 18.42 14.85
N ASN A 109 3.13 19.54 15.58
CA ASN A 109 2.69 20.84 15.13
C ASN A 109 3.84 21.54 14.41
N PHE A 110 3.55 22.34 13.41
CA PHE A 110 4.47 23.36 12.94
C PHE A 110 4.27 24.65 13.74
N LYS A 111 5.23 25.55 13.66
CA LYS A 111 5.15 26.86 14.34
C LYS A 111 3.90 27.66 13.94
N ASP A 112 3.43 27.50 12.72
CA ASP A 112 2.29 28.20 12.13
C ASP A 112 1.07 27.30 11.86
N LYS A 113 1.15 26.00 12.15
CA LYS A 113 0.06 25.04 11.91
C LYS A 113 -0.01 24.04 13.05
N ALA A 114 -1.11 24.06 13.78
CA ALA A 114 -1.36 23.12 14.87
C ALA A 114 -2.23 21.95 14.42
N PHE A 115 -2.08 20.83 15.08
CA PHE A 115 -2.96 19.68 15.01
C PHE A 115 -4.38 20.09 15.42
N THR A 116 -5.36 19.59 14.71
CA THR A 116 -6.78 19.84 14.99
C THR A 116 -7.50 18.60 15.48
N THR A 117 -6.97 17.42 15.15
CA THR A 117 -7.52 16.13 15.57
C THR A 117 -7.06 15.79 16.98
N PRO A 118 -7.96 15.40 17.91
CA PRO A 118 -7.56 14.98 19.24
C PRO A 118 -6.59 13.79 19.23
N ALA A 119 -5.59 13.81 20.10
CA ALA A 119 -4.59 12.75 20.20
C ALA A 119 -5.21 11.36 20.46
N ASP A 120 -6.24 11.30 21.31
CA ASP A 120 -6.97 10.05 21.57
C ASP A 120 -7.62 9.48 20.30
N THR A 121 -8.10 10.35 19.40
CA THR A 121 -8.67 9.93 18.11
C THR A 121 -7.60 9.29 17.22
N ILE A 122 -6.41 9.89 17.18
CA ILE A 122 -5.27 9.32 16.43
C ILE A 122 -4.85 7.99 17.07
N HIS A 123 -4.77 7.93 18.40
CA HIS A 123 -4.46 6.68 19.10
C HIS A 123 -5.45 5.56 18.75
N GLU A 124 -6.76 5.83 18.75
CA GLU A 124 -7.79 4.86 18.37
C GLU A 124 -7.69 4.46 16.90
N MET A 125 -7.41 5.41 16.00
CA MET A 125 -7.21 5.12 14.56
C MET A 125 -6.01 4.20 14.33
N ILE A 126 -4.96 4.32 15.12
CA ILE A 126 -3.73 3.54 14.96
C ILE A 126 -3.81 2.19 15.69
N ASN A 127 -4.39 2.14 16.91
CA ASN A 127 -4.34 0.95 17.77
C ASN A 127 -5.69 0.36 18.17
N GLY A 128 -6.80 1.09 17.98
CA GLY A 128 -8.12 0.67 18.47
C GLY A 128 -8.60 -0.65 17.87
N GLU A 129 -9.05 -1.57 18.72
CA GLU A 129 -9.53 -2.89 18.28
C GLU A 129 -10.79 -2.79 17.38
N ASN A 130 -11.64 -1.80 17.65
CA ASN A 130 -12.93 -1.61 16.99
C ASN A 130 -13.06 -0.17 16.46
N PHE A 131 -11.99 0.35 15.87
CA PHE A 131 -12.04 1.67 15.27
C PHE A 131 -13.02 1.68 14.11
N ASN A 132 -14.01 2.56 14.18
CA ASN A 132 -15.02 2.77 13.15
C ASN A 132 -15.12 4.25 12.86
N ARG A 133 -15.49 4.59 11.63
CA ARG A 133 -15.61 5.97 11.20
C ARG A 133 -16.64 6.09 10.10
N SER A 134 -17.58 7.03 10.26
CA SER A 134 -18.58 7.36 9.24
C SER A 134 -18.70 8.88 9.10
N TYR A 135 -18.69 9.38 7.87
CA TYR A 135 -18.92 10.78 7.53
C TYR A 135 -19.29 10.93 6.06
N GLU A 136 -19.81 12.09 5.70
CA GLU A 136 -20.10 12.45 4.32
C GLU A 136 -19.61 13.87 4.03
N TYR A 137 -19.26 14.14 2.78
CA TYR A 137 -18.89 15.48 2.32
C TYR A 137 -19.17 15.67 0.84
N ASP A 138 -19.29 16.93 0.45
CA ASP A 138 -19.37 17.32 -0.95
C ASP A 138 -18.04 17.91 -1.41
N TYR A 139 -17.48 17.33 -2.46
CA TYR A 139 -16.29 17.86 -3.12
C TYR A 139 -16.68 18.53 -4.42
N THR A 140 -16.38 19.84 -4.55
CA THR A 140 -16.73 20.63 -5.73
C THR A 140 -15.49 21.04 -6.50
N TYR A 141 -15.47 20.78 -7.80
CA TYR A 141 -14.39 21.15 -8.70
C TYR A 141 -14.95 21.66 -10.04
N THR A 142 -14.14 22.40 -10.79
CA THR A 142 -14.51 22.87 -12.12
C THR A 142 -13.70 22.10 -13.17
N TYR A 143 -14.38 21.49 -14.14
CA TYR A 143 -13.77 20.75 -15.25
C TYR A 143 -14.46 21.15 -16.55
N ASN A 144 -13.72 21.47 -17.61
CA ASN A 144 -14.25 21.92 -18.90
C ASN A 144 -15.26 23.09 -18.74
N ARG A 145 -14.96 24.06 -17.87
CA ARG A 145 -15.82 25.23 -17.55
C ARG A 145 -17.19 24.87 -16.96
N LYS A 146 -17.33 23.68 -16.43
CA LYS A 146 -18.52 23.23 -15.71
C LYS A 146 -18.14 22.89 -14.29
N THR A 147 -18.97 23.29 -13.36
CA THR A 147 -18.81 22.92 -11.95
C THR A 147 -19.48 21.58 -11.70
N TYR A 148 -18.77 20.70 -11.05
CA TYR A 148 -19.23 19.38 -10.63
C TYR A 148 -19.16 19.32 -9.11
N THR A 149 -20.15 18.69 -8.51
CA THR A 149 -20.12 18.35 -7.09
C THR A 149 -20.23 16.85 -6.96
N GLN A 150 -19.28 16.24 -6.32
CA GLN A 150 -19.27 14.83 -5.99
C GLN A 150 -19.65 14.68 -4.51
N HIS A 151 -20.70 13.93 -4.23
CA HIS A 151 -21.06 13.54 -2.89
C HIS A 151 -20.33 12.27 -2.53
N VAL A 152 -19.56 12.29 -1.44
CA VAL A 152 -18.75 11.17 -0.96
C VAL A 152 -19.30 10.74 0.40
N VAL A 153 -19.60 9.45 0.51
CA VAL A 153 -20.00 8.80 1.77
C VAL A 153 -18.90 7.84 2.16
N VAL A 154 -18.40 7.99 3.36
CA VAL A 154 -17.39 7.13 3.96
C VAL A 154 -18.04 6.35 5.09
N ASP A 155 -17.92 5.04 5.03
CA ASP A 155 -18.34 4.15 6.11
C ASP A 155 -17.24 3.09 6.31
N HIS A 156 -16.52 3.18 7.42
CA HIS A 156 -15.40 2.31 7.74
C HIS A 156 -15.70 1.55 9.04
N VAL A 157 -15.72 0.24 8.95
CA VAL A 157 -15.98 -0.70 10.05
C VAL A 157 -14.83 -1.71 10.21
N GLY A 158 -13.71 -1.48 9.51
CA GLY A 158 -12.62 -2.45 9.39
C GLY A 158 -11.66 -2.51 10.59
N GLY A 159 -11.60 -1.44 11.40
CA GLY A 159 -10.66 -1.35 12.53
C GLY A 159 -9.48 -0.40 12.26
N SER A 160 -8.49 -0.43 13.16
CA SER A 160 -7.31 0.44 13.16
C SER A 160 -6.20 -0.05 12.20
N ALA A 161 -5.14 0.75 12.05
CA ALA A 161 -3.93 0.35 11.34
C ALA A 161 -3.30 -0.93 11.95
N ARG A 162 -3.23 -1.02 13.27
CA ARG A 162 -2.79 -2.24 13.96
C ARG A 162 -3.66 -3.44 13.58
N ARG A 163 -4.97 -3.26 13.56
CA ARG A 163 -5.92 -4.30 13.18
C ARG A 163 -5.74 -4.73 11.72
N TYR A 164 -5.45 -3.78 10.83
CA TYR A 164 -5.10 -4.08 9.44
C TYR A 164 -3.95 -5.08 9.34
N PHE A 165 -2.80 -4.80 9.96
CA PHE A 165 -1.64 -5.69 9.90
C PHE A 165 -1.88 -7.05 10.58
N HIS A 166 -2.65 -7.07 11.66
CA HIS A 166 -3.09 -8.32 12.27
C HIS A 166 -3.92 -9.17 11.29
N ASP A 167 -4.90 -8.57 10.63
CA ASP A 167 -5.83 -9.28 9.77
C ASP A 167 -5.16 -9.73 8.46
N VAL A 168 -4.40 -8.85 7.76
CA VAL A 168 -3.73 -9.21 6.51
C VAL A 168 -2.66 -10.28 6.69
N SER A 169 -2.08 -10.39 7.88
CA SER A 169 -1.14 -11.45 8.25
C SER A 169 -1.82 -12.70 8.84
N TRP A 170 -3.14 -12.70 8.96
CA TRP A 170 -3.91 -13.74 9.66
C TRP A 170 -3.46 -13.95 11.11
N GLY A 171 -3.09 -12.86 11.78
CA GLY A 171 -2.62 -12.85 13.16
C GLY A 171 -1.16 -13.26 13.35
N GLN A 172 -0.39 -13.45 12.25
CA GLN A 172 1.04 -13.75 12.34
C GLN A 172 1.90 -12.53 12.68
N TYR A 173 1.37 -11.31 12.46
CA TYR A 173 2.03 -10.05 12.74
C TYR A 173 1.04 -9.10 13.45
N ASN A 174 1.41 -8.60 14.62
CA ASN A 174 0.54 -7.77 15.44
C ASN A 174 1.35 -6.61 16.06
N PRO A 175 1.71 -5.60 15.25
CA PRO A 175 2.51 -4.47 15.72
C PRO A 175 1.76 -3.67 16.78
N GLN A 176 2.50 -2.97 17.64
CA GLN A 176 1.97 -2.01 18.60
C GLN A 176 2.63 -0.67 18.36
N PHE A 177 1.85 0.40 18.36
CA PHE A 177 2.35 1.74 18.11
C PHE A 177 2.13 2.62 19.32
N ASP A 178 3.21 3.16 19.87
CA ASP A 178 3.10 4.24 20.85
C ASP A 178 2.84 5.54 20.09
N VAL A 179 1.84 6.30 20.53
CA VAL A 179 1.44 7.57 19.91
C VAL A 179 1.74 8.68 20.92
N VAL A 180 2.63 9.60 20.55
CA VAL A 180 3.11 10.67 21.42
C VAL A 180 2.97 12.05 20.78
N GLY A 181 3.03 13.11 21.59
CA GLY A 181 2.86 14.48 21.14
C GLY A 181 1.40 14.97 21.22
N PRO A 182 0.97 16.02 20.44
CA PRO A 182 1.77 16.68 19.40
C PRO A 182 2.84 17.64 19.96
N TYR A 183 4.08 17.50 19.50
CA TYR A 183 5.16 18.41 19.81
C TYR A 183 5.20 19.58 18.80
N THR A 184 5.63 20.77 19.23
CA THR A 184 5.68 21.93 18.34
C THR A 184 7.09 22.15 17.82
N LEU A 185 7.24 22.02 16.50
CA LEU A 185 8.50 22.24 15.80
C LEU A 185 8.88 23.71 15.73
N SER A 186 10.17 23.98 15.58
CA SER A 186 10.73 25.34 15.60
C SER A 186 10.43 26.17 14.36
N GLN A 187 10.09 25.54 13.23
CA GLN A 187 9.88 26.21 11.95
C GLN A 187 8.41 26.06 11.47
N ASN A 188 8.05 26.90 10.49
CA ASN A 188 6.79 26.85 9.78
C ASN A 188 6.74 25.60 8.85
N TYR A 189 5.53 25.13 8.52
CA TYR A 189 5.38 23.96 7.64
C TYR A 189 6.11 24.13 6.31
N ALA A 190 6.04 25.33 5.70
CA ALA A 190 6.69 25.64 4.44
C ALA A 190 8.24 25.58 4.49
N TYR A 191 8.87 25.61 5.68
CA TYR A 191 10.30 25.39 5.80
C TYR A 191 10.67 23.93 5.52
N TYR A 192 9.83 23.00 5.97
CA TYR A 192 10.09 21.57 5.82
C TYR A 192 9.66 21.05 4.44
N GLY A 193 8.50 21.47 3.93
CA GLY A 193 7.93 20.95 2.69
C GLY A 193 8.47 21.58 1.40
N ARG A 194 8.80 22.88 1.41
CA ARG A 194 9.27 23.57 0.20
C ARG A 194 10.51 22.93 -0.42
N ASN A 195 10.71 23.20 -1.72
CA ASN A 195 11.82 22.68 -2.54
C ASN A 195 11.84 21.15 -2.61
N ASP A 196 10.68 20.55 -2.82
CA ASP A 196 10.47 19.10 -2.87
C ASP A 196 10.97 18.42 -1.58
N ASP A 197 10.47 18.84 -0.44
CA ASP A 197 10.71 18.23 0.87
C ASP A 197 12.18 18.21 1.33
N ALA A 198 12.96 19.18 0.87
CA ALA A 198 14.41 19.20 1.10
C ALA A 198 14.80 19.20 2.58
N ASN A 199 13.91 19.62 3.47
CA ASN A 199 14.16 19.77 4.90
C ASN A 199 13.38 18.79 5.78
N VAL A 200 12.67 17.81 5.22
CA VAL A 200 11.90 16.84 6.01
C VAL A 200 12.77 16.07 7.00
N GLY A 201 14.01 15.71 6.62
CA GLY A 201 14.93 15.06 7.55
C GLY A 201 15.16 15.86 8.85
N TYR A 202 15.14 17.20 8.80
CA TYR A 202 15.21 18.03 10.00
C TYR A 202 13.91 17.98 10.83
N MET A 203 12.74 17.83 10.18
CA MET A 203 11.48 17.60 10.88
C MET A 203 11.53 16.30 11.69
N ILE A 204 11.97 15.21 11.06
CA ILE A 204 12.08 13.89 11.71
C ILE A 204 13.04 13.98 12.91
N LYS A 205 14.23 14.56 12.72
CA LYS A 205 15.21 14.73 13.79
C LYS A 205 14.64 15.54 14.95
N GLU A 206 14.04 16.70 14.68
CA GLU A 206 13.48 17.56 15.71
C GLU A 206 12.32 16.89 16.46
N ALA A 207 11.47 16.12 15.75
CA ALA A 207 10.40 15.34 16.36
C ALA A 207 10.94 14.29 17.34
N CYS A 208 11.98 13.55 16.95
CA CYS A 208 12.62 12.56 17.83
C CYS A 208 13.29 13.22 19.03
N GLU A 209 14.02 14.33 18.85
CA GLU A 209 14.68 15.06 19.93
C GLU A 209 13.67 15.64 20.94
N LEU A 210 12.49 16.09 20.49
CA LEU A 210 11.42 16.56 21.36
C LEU A 210 10.76 15.43 22.14
N ALA A 211 10.56 14.27 21.50
CA ALA A 211 10.00 13.08 22.15
C ALA A 211 10.97 12.52 23.21
N ASP A 212 12.27 12.45 22.91
CA ASP A 212 13.32 12.05 23.85
C ASP A 212 13.37 13.02 25.06
N ALA A 213 13.34 14.32 24.81
CA ALA A 213 13.30 15.33 25.87
C ALA A 213 12.04 15.26 26.77
N ASP A 214 10.93 14.73 26.26
CA ASP A 214 9.69 14.47 27.01
C ASP A 214 9.71 13.11 27.74
N GLY A 215 10.78 12.33 27.58
CA GLY A 215 11.02 11.07 28.30
C GLY A 215 10.56 9.81 27.57
N VAL A 216 10.37 9.87 26.27
CA VAL A 216 10.15 8.66 25.45
C VAL A 216 11.45 7.86 25.42
N ASP A 217 11.38 6.62 25.86
CA ASP A 217 12.51 5.67 25.83
C ASP A 217 12.63 5.02 24.45
N PHE A 218 13.57 5.47 23.64
CA PHE A 218 13.77 4.96 22.28
C PHE A 218 14.36 3.55 22.25
N THR A 219 14.96 3.06 23.35
CA THR A 219 15.54 1.73 23.40
C THR A 219 14.51 0.60 23.20
N VAL A 220 13.23 0.87 23.47
CA VAL A 220 12.15 -0.11 23.29
C VAL A 220 11.72 -0.29 21.84
N TYR A 221 12.20 0.56 20.92
CA TYR A 221 11.91 0.50 19.48
C TYR A 221 13.06 -0.07 18.65
N ASP A 222 14.14 -0.49 19.27
CA ASP A 222 15.18 -1.35 18.69
C ASP A 222 14.81 -2.82 18.97
N ASN A 223 13.87 -3.35 18.15
CA ASN A 223 13.28 -4.67 18.36
C ASN A 223 14.27 -5.83 18.08
N ASN A 224 15.33 -5.56 17.34
CA ASN A 224 16.32 -6.55 16.92
C ASN A 224 17.69 -6.40 17.64
N ASN A 225 17.87 -5.35 18.45
CA ASN A 225 19.06 -4.99 19.21
C ASN A 225 20.29 -4.76 18.32
N ASP A 226 20.13 -4.09 17.18
CA ASP A 226 21.23 -3.75 16.26
C ASP A 226 21.81 -2.34 16.48
N GLY A 227 21.22 -1.55 17.38
CA GLY A 227 21.65 -0.21 17.72
C GLY A 227 20.95 0.88 16.88
N GLU A 228 19.94 0.52 16.11
CA GLU A 228 19.10 1.44 15.36
C GLU A 228 17.65 1.35 15.84
N VAL A 229 16.94 2.47 15.81
CA VAL A 229 15.48 2.48 15.96
C VAL A 229 14.86 1.91 14.70
N ASP A 230 14.12 0.81 14.83
CA ASP A 230 13.58 0.09 13.67
C ASP A 230 12.64 0.94 12.83
N PHE A 231 11.85 1.82 13.49
CA PHE A 231 10.87 2.63 12.79
C PHE A 231 10.37 3.82 13.62
N VAL A 232 10.35 4.98 12.98
CA VAL A 232 9.68 6.20 13.46
C VAL A 232 8.68 6.66 12.41
N TYR A 233 7.46 6.95 12.84
CA TYR A 233 6.44 7.60 12.01
C TYR A 233 6.16 9.00 12.52
N VAL A 234 6.22 10.00 11.65
CA VAL A 234 5.84 11.38 11.99
C VAL A 234 4.53 11.76 11.32
N LEU A 235 3.49 11.95 12.13
CA LEU A 235 2.20 12.47 11.68
C LEU A 235 2.20 13.99 11.87
N TYR A 236 2.20 14.75 10.76
CA TYR A 236 2.31 16.20 10.81
C TYR A 236 0.98 16.91 10.60
N ALA A 237 0.82 18.06 11.26
CA ALA A 237 -0.41 18.87 11.24
C ALA A 237 -0.75 19.40 9.84
N GLY A 238 -2.02 19.35 9.47
CA GLY A 238 -2.57 19.94 8.26
C GLY A 238 -2.57 19.03 7.05
N TYR A 239 -2.46 19.59 5.84
CA TYR A 239 -2.57 18.90 4.57
C TYR A 239 -1.25 18.32 4.08
N GLY A 240 -1.33 17.29 3.22
CA GLY A 240 -0.22 16.74 2.46
C GLY A 240 -0.30 17.09 0.97
N GLU A 241 0.84 17.11 0.29
CA GLU A 241 0.89 17.46 -1.13
C GLU A 241 0.27 16.37 -2.02
N ALA A 242 0.44 15.08 -1.67
CA ALA A 242 -0.03 13.94 -2.46
C ALA A 242 -1.54 13.93 -2.71
N ASP A 243 -2.32 14.44 -1.77
CA ASP A 243 -3.79 14.49 -1.86
C ASP A 243 -4.34 15.90 -2.16
N GLY A 244 -3.49 16.81 -2.63
CA GLY A 244 -3.93 18.10 -3.13
C GLY A 244 -3.58 19.30 -2.24
N GLY A 245 -2.87 19.12 -1.14
CA GLY A 245 -2.35 20.23 -0.33
C GLY A 245 -1.40 21.16 -1.12
N PRO A 246 -1.16 22.41 -0.67
CA PRO A 246 -0.23 23.34 -1.33
C PRO A 246 1.17 22.75 -1.53
N GLU A 247 1.93 23.27 -2.54
CA GLU A 247 3.31 22.86 -2.85
C GLU A 247 4.27 22.95 -1.64
N GLU A 248 3.99 23.82 -0.70
CA GLU A 248 4.83 23.97 0.49
C GLU A 248 4.50 22.95 1.59
N THR A 249 3.48 22.09 1.40
CA THR A 249 3.21 20.98 2.30
C THR A 249 4.12 19.80 1.96
N ILE A 250 4.19 18.85 2.88
CA ILE A 250 5.06 17.69 2.74
C ILE A 250 4.31 16.59 1.99
N TRP A 251 5.00 15.89 1.10
CA TRP A 251 4.51 14.68 0.47
C TRP A 251 4.67 13.48 1.42
N PRO A 252 3.61 12.70 1.72
CA PRO A 252 3.74 11.46 2.49
C PRO A 252 4.74 10.49 1.85
N HIS A 253 5.71 10.01 2.65
CA HIS A 253 6.75 9.11 2.16
C HIS A 253 7.45 8.33 3.26
N ASN A 254 8.09 7.22 2.88
CA ASN A 254 9.09 6.49 3.64
C ASN A 254 10.48 6.81 3.11
N HIS A 255 11.44 7.05 4.02
CA HIS A 255 12.83 7.25 3.67
C HIS A 255 13.76 6.93 4.85
N ASP A 256 15.07 7.06 4.64
CA ASP A 256 16.08 6.84 5.66
C ASP A 256 16.99 8.07 5.80
N LEU A 257 17.16 8.56 7.04
CA LEU A 257 18.03 9.69 7.34
C LEU A 257 19.48 9.43 6.97
N ASN A 258 19.93 8.17 6.95
CA ASN A 258 21.29 7.81 6.58
C ASN A 258 21.64 8.15 5.12
N TYR A 259 20.64 8.35 4.26
CA TYR A 259 20.80 8.80 2.87
C TYR A 259 20.56 10.30 2.69
N THR A 260 20.28 11.01 3.78
CA THR A 260 20.15 12.46 3.81
C THR A 260 21.42 13.10 4.38
N ARG A 261 21.41 14.42 4.55
CA ARG A 261 22.48 15.15 5.25
C ARG A 261 22.24 15.26 6.76
N VAL A 262 21.12 14.74 7.22
CA VAL A 262 20.70 14.80 8.61
C VAL A 262 21.10 13.51 9.32
N ARG A 263 21.55 13.63 10.57
CA ARG A 263 21.79 12.51 11.47
C ARG A 263 20.99 12.75 12.74
N CYS A 264 20.36 11.71 13.23
CA CYS A 264 19.60 11.73 14.46
C CYS A 264 20.07 10.58 15.36
N THR A 265 20.41 10.89 16.59
CA THR A 265 20.77 9.90 17.62
C THR A 265 20.03 10.26 18.88
N VAL A 266 19.27 9.33 19.44
CA VAL A 266 18.48 9.45 20.67
C VAL A 266 18.71 8.22 21.52
N ASP A 267 18.86 8.35 22.83
CA ASP A 267 19.17 7.25 23.78
C ASP A 267 20.37 6.38 23.34
N GLY A 268 21.29 6.93 22.56
CA GLY A 268 22.45 6.22 22.02
C GLY A 268 22.16 5.36 20.79
N LEU A 269 20.94 5.36 20.27
CA LEU A 269 20.51 4.67 19.05
C LEU A 269 20.47 5.61 17.84
N GLU A 270 20.80 5.11 16.68
CA GLU A 270 20.61 5.85 15.42
C GLU A 270 19.15 5.75 14.95
N VAL A 271 18.58 6.87 14.50
CA VAL A 271 17.30 6.91 13.80
C VAL A 271 17.59 7.00 12.32
N GLY A 272 17.41 5.91 11.60
CA GLY A 272 17.58 5.81 10.16
C GLY A 272 16.22 5.85 9.45
N ASN A 273 15.52 4.74 9.46
CA ASN A 273 14.26 4.55 8.75
C ASN A 273 13.11 5.32 9.37
N TYR A 274 12.40 6.09 8.55
CA TYR A 274 11.21 6.83 8.96
C TYR A 274 10.14 6.85 7.88
N ALA A 275 8.90 7.09 8.28
CA ALA A 275 7.85 7.52 7.38
C ALA A 275 7.15 8.76 7.92
N CYS A 276 6.43 9.47 7.07
CA CYS A 276 5.61 10.59 7.49
C CYS A 276 4.35 10.74 6.63
N SER A 277 3.30 11.29 7.23
CA SER A 277 2.07 11.67 6.53
C SER A 277 1.37 12.85 7.19
N ASN A 278 0.38 13.39 6.47
CA ASN A 278 -0.44 14.50 6.91
C ASN A 278 -1.61 14.07 7.79
N GLU A 279 -2.01 14.97 8.67
CA GLU A 279 -3.18 14.82 9.53
C GLU A 279 -4.50 14.87 8.74
N ILE A 280 -4.67 15.85 7.84
CA ILE A 280 -5.94 16.23 7.24
C ILE A 280 -5.97 15.94 5.74
N SER A 281 -7.03 15.28 5.26
CA SER A 281 -7.31 15.13 3.84
C SER A 281 -7.72 16.46 3.22
N TYR A 282 -7.14 16.80 2.08
CA TYR A 282 -7.47 18.02 1.33
C TYR A 282 -8.90 17.97 0.77
N TYR A 283 -9.38 16.78 0.40
CA TYR A 283 -10.71 16.61 -0.21
C TYR A 283 -11.85 16.75 0.79
N SER A 284 -11.73 16.07 1.92
CA SER A 284 -12.80 16.04 2.94
C SER A 284 -12.64 17.12 4.01
N GLY A 285 -11.45 17.65 4.22
CA GLY A 285 -11.13 18.49 5.39
C GLY A 285 -11.17 17.75 6.71
N MET A 286 -11.35 16.42 6.68
CA MET A 286 -11.34 15.56 7.85
C MET A 286 -9.93 14.97 8.06
N TYR A 287 -9.64 14.42 9.26
CA TYR A 287 -8.38 13.69 9.45
C TYR A 287 -8.30 12.48 8.52
N ASN A 288 -7.11 12.16 8.04
CA ASN A 288 -6.90 11.04 7.12
C ASN A 288 -7.28 9.70 7.75
N GLY A 289 -7.61 8.72 6.91
CA GLY A 289 -7.79 7.34 7.32
C GLY A 289 -6.47 6.58 7.49
N VAL A 290 -6.58 5.27 7.68
CA VAL A 290 -5.42 4.40 7.92
C VAL A 290 -4.63 4.03 6.65
N GLY A 291 -5.17 4.31 5.47
CA GLY A 291 -4.62 3.83 4.19
C GLY A 291 -3.19 4.28 3.95
N THR A 292 -2.91 5.60 4.09
CA THR A 292 -1.56 6.14 3.92
C THR A 292 -0.59 5.55 4.95
N PHE A 293 -1.00 5.45 6.22
CA PHE A 293 -0.16 4.82 7.24
C PHE A 293 0.16 3.37 6.89
N CYS A 294 -0.84 2.59 6.47
CA CYS A 294 -0.63 1.18 6.12
C CYS A 294 0.27 1.02 4.89
N HIS A 295 0.15 1.89 3.90
CA HIS A 295 1.04 1.91 2.74
C HIS A 295 2.49 2.19 3.15
N GLU A 296 2.75 3.30 3.82
CA GLU A 296 4.10 3.69 4.21
C GLU A 296 4.74 2.71 5.21
N PHE A 297 3.95 2.13 6.10
CA PHE A 297 4.46 1.09 7.00
C PHE A 297 4.75 -0.24 6.28
N SER A 298 4.07 -0.54 5.19
CA SER A 298 4.39 -1.71 4.35
C SER A 298 5.78 -1.62 3.74
N HIS A 299 6.28 -0.41 3.48
CA HIS A 299 7.66 -0.20 3.04
C HIS A 299 8.68 -0.49 4.14
N VAL A 300 8.33 -0.22 5.40
CA VAL A 300 9.16 -0.62 6.56
C VAL A 300 9.29 -2.14 6.63
N LEU A 301 8.26 -2.88 6.22
CA LEU A 301 8.27 -4.33 6.12
C LEU A 301 9.07 -4.84 4.90
N GLY A 302 9.55 -3.95 4.04
CA GLY A 302 10.41 -4.27 2.89
C GLY A 302 9.67 -4.46 1.56
N LEU A 303 8.38 -4.15 1.51
CA LEU A 303 7.60 -4.19 0.27
C LEU A 303 7.85 -2.93 -0.56
N PRO A 304 8.06 -3.02 -1.88
CA PRO A 304 8.23 -1.87 -2.76
C PRO A 304 6.89 -1.33 -3.26
N ASP A 305 6.88 -0.13 -3.83
CA ASP A 305 5.76 0.38 -4.61
C ASP A 305 5.48 -0.51 -5.83
N LEU A 306 4.19 -0.73 -6.12
CA LEU A 306 3.73 -1.51 -7.26
C LEU A 306 3.12 -0.65 -8.37
N TYR A 307 3.01 0.66 -8.18
CA TYR A 307 2.73 1.60 -9.27
C TYR A 307 4.01 1.97 -10.04
N GLU A 308 3.88 2.70 -11.13
CA GLU A 308 5.02 3.21 -11.91
C GLU A 308 5.71 4.37 -11.18
N THR A 309 6.89 4.14 -10.60
CA THR A 309 7.62 5.16 -9.82
C THR A 309 8.49 6.10 -10.66
N ASN A 310 8.60 5.95 -11.98
CA ASN A 310 9.44 6.81 -12.82
C ASN A 310 8.67 7.95 -13.51
N ASN A 311 7.35 7.90 -13.55
CA ASN A 311 6.47 8.90 -14.17
C ASN A 311 6.83 9.32 -15.60
N GLU A 312 7.66 8.56 -16.29
CA GLU A 312 8.06 8.89 -17.65
C GLU A 312 6.95 8.59 -18.65
N ASN A 313 6.07 7.65 -18.28
CA ASN A 313 5.05 7.08 -19.15
C ASN A 313 3.64 7.14 -18.56
N SER A 314 3.39 7.97 -17.55
CA SER A 314 2.08 8.11 -16.89
C SER A 314 0.91 8.42 -17.85
N TRP A 315 1.20 8.80 -19.09
CA TRP A 315 0.26 8.99 -20.20
C TRP A 315 0.05 7.76 -21.06
N LEU A 316 0.85 6.71 -20.90
CA LEU A 316 0.78 5.52 -21.75
C LEU A 316 -0.11 4.42 -21.17
N GLY A 317 -0.83 4.72 -20.07
CA GLY A 317 -1.80 3.78 -19.49
C GLY A 317 -1.12 2.49 -19.06
N LEU A 318 -0.08 2.60 -18.25
CA LEU A 318 0.42 1.43 -17.52
C LEU A 318 -0.65 1.02 -16.53
N HIS A 319 -1.31 -0.08 -16.82
CA HIS A 319 -2.19 -0.73 -15.89
C HIS A 319 -1.34 -1.57 -14.94
N THR A 320 -1.10 -1.01 -13.77
CA THR A 320 -0.56 -1.70 -12.60
C THR A 320 -1.71 -2.38 -11.85
N LEU A 321 -1.60 -2.59 -10.56
CA LEU A 321 -2.68 -3.20 -9.78
C LEU A 321 -3.76 -2.18 -9.39
N LEU A 322 -3.45 -0.89 -9.45
CA LEU A 322 -4.36 0.22 -9.19
C LEU A 322 -5.05 0.10 -7.81
N GLU A 323 -6.37 0.29 -7.74
CA GLU A 323 -7.14 0.20 -6.50
C GLU A 323 -7.28 -1.22 -5.93
N TRP A 324 -6.75 -2.25 -6.62
CA TRP A 324 -6.69 -3.61 -6.11
C TRP A 324 -5.62 -3.84 -5.04
N ASP A 325 -4.64 -2.95 -4.91
CA ASP A 325 -3.43 -3.18 -4.12
C ASP A 325 -3.04 -2.00 -3.24
N ILE A 326 -2.61 -2.30 -1.99
CA ILE A 326 -2.20 -1.31 -0.99
C ILE A 326 -0.91 -0.57 -1.40
N LEU A 327 -0.05 -1.18 -2.20
CA LEU A 327 1.22 -0.61 -2.66
C LEU A 327 1.10 0.07 -4.03
N ASP A 328 -0.14 0.28 -4.45
CA ASP A 328 -0.51 1.06 -5.64
C ASP A 328 -1.50 2.16 -5.23
N TYR A 329 -2.67 2.28 -5.84
CA TYR A 329 -3.69 3.30 -5.51
C TYR A 329 -4.71 2.86 -4.45
N GLY A 330 -4.66 1.61 -4.02
CA GLY A 330 -5.54 1.05 -2.99
C GLY A 330 -5.60 1.80 -1.66
N PRO A 331 -4.52 2.48 -1.18
CA PRO A 331 -4.58 3.30 0.02
C PRO A 331 -5.68 4.35 0.04
N TYR A 332 -6.14 4.78 -1.14
CA TYR A 332 -7.22 5.78 -1.27
C TYR A 332 -8.63 5.21 -1.26
N ASN A 333 -8.80 3.88 -1.23
CA ASN A 333 -10.11 3.26 -1.17
C ASN A 333 -10.91 3.75 0.04
N ASN A 334 -12.22 4.02 -0.15
CA ASN A 334 -13.09 4.58 0.87
C ASN A 334 -12.52 5.87 1.50
N ASP A 335 -12.04 6.80 0.66
CA ASP A 335 -11.39 8.05 1.09
C ASP A 335 -10.21 7.82 2.08
N GLY A 336 -9.43 6.77 1.84
CA GLY A 336 -8.27 6.41 2.65
C GLY A 336 -8.58 5.65 3.95
N ASN A 337 -9.84 5.27 4.18
CA ASN A 337 -10.22 4.62 5.43
C ASN A 337 -10.19 3.09 5.38
N THR A 338 -10.44 2.50 4.20
CA THR A 338 -10.51 1.04 4.05
C THR A 338 -9.59 0.59 2.91
N PRO A 339 -8.26 0.60 3.12
CA PRO A 339 -7.32 0.09 2.11
C PRO A 339 -7.56 -1.40 1.86
N PRO A 340 -7.25 -1.92 0.66
CA PRO A 340 -7.41 -3.34 0.37
C PRO A 340 -6.49 -4.19 1.24
N ALA A 341 -6.91 -5.39 1.55
CA ALA A 341 -6.04 -6.36 2.21
C ALA A 341 -4.84 -6.71 1.32
N TYR A 342 -3.74 -7.15 1.93
CA TYR A 342 -2.60 -7.67 1.18
C TYR A 342 -3.01 -8.74 0.19
N SER A 343 -2.51 -8.64 -1.03
CA SER A 343 -2.66 -9.66 -2.07
C SER A 343 -1.96 -10.96 -1.69
N ALA A 344 -2.20 -12.01 -2.47
CA ALA A 344 -1.46 -13.25 -2.32
C ALA A 344 0.05 -13.05 -2.50
N TYR A 345 0.46 -12.11 -3.37
CA TYR A 345 1.88 -11.86 -3.59
C TYR A 345 2.55 -11.20 -2.40
N GLU A 346 1.95 -10.19 -1.81
CA GLU A 346 2.49 -9.52 -0.62
C GLU A 346 2.58 -10.48 0.56
N ARG A 347 1.53 -11.27 0.81
CA ARG A 347 1.55 -12.32 1.85
C ARG A 347 2.61 -13.39 1.58
N PHE A 348 2.82 -13.76 0.31
CA PHE A 348 3.89 -14.67 -0.09
C PHE A 348 5.27 -14.04 0.10
N PHE A 349 5.44 -12.78 -0.27
CA PHE A 349 6.68 -12.02 -0.06
C PHE A 349 7.05 -11.93 1.42
N MET A 350 6.06 -11.68 2.28
CA MET A 350 6.20 -11.62 3.74
C MET A 350 6.38 -12.99 4.41
N GLY A 351 6.22 -14.09 3.66
CA GLY A 351 6.27 -15.45 4.22
C GLY A 351 5.02 -15.84 5.02
N TRP A 352 3.96 -15.04 4.99
CA TRP A 352 2.69 -15.35 5.67
C TRP A 352 1.83 -16.34 4.90
N LEU A 353 2.03 -16.44 3.61
CA LEU A 353 1.37 -17.38 2.70
C LEU A 353 2.40 -18.23 1.97
N LYS A 354 2.15 -19.54 1.90
CA LYS A 354 2.84 -20.43 0.98
C LYS A 354 1.85 -20.91 -0.09
N PRO A 355 1.96 -20.45 -1.34
CA PRO A 355 1.00 -20.82 -2.37
C PRO A 355 1.10 -22.31 -2.71
N ARG A 356 -0.04 -22.91 -3.07
CA ARG A 356 -0.10 -24.26 -3.61
C ARG A 356 0.26 -24.26 -5.10
N VAL A 357 1.23 -25.06 -5.49
CA VAL A 357 1.64 -25.19 -6.89
C VAL A 357 0.67 -26.08 -7.66
N LEU A 358 0.15 -25.58 -8.77
CA LEU A 358 -0.67 -26.37 -9.70
C LEU A 358 0.26 -27.13 -10.67
N THR A 359 0.27 -28.46 -10.58
CA THR A 359 1.08 -29.35 -11.41
C THR A 359 0.25 -30.14 -12.41
N ASP A 360 -0.82 -30.73 -11.97
CA ASP A 360 -1.67 -31.62 -12.74
C ASP A 360 -3.01 -30.98 -13.11
N ALA A 361 -3.66 -31.47 -14.14
CA ALA A 361 -4.99 -31.04 -14.50
C ALA A 361 -5.98 -31.33 -13.35
N GLU A 362 -6.63 -30.28 -12.83
CA GLU A 362 -7.61 -30.41 -11.75
C GLU A 362 -8.78 -29.42 -11.90
N TYR A 363 -9.93 -29.76 -11.33
CA TYR A 363 -11.02 -28.83 -11.16
C TYR A 363 -10.88 -28.17 -9.79
N VAL A 364 -10.64 -26.88 -9.80
CA VAL A 364 -10.27 -26.12 -8.60
C VAL A 364 -11.50 -25.51 -7.97
N TRP A 365 -11.54 -25.54 -6.64
CA TRP A 365 -12.40 -24.72 -5.78
C TRP A 365 -11.51 -23.84 -4.92
N LEU A 366 -11.57 -22.53 -5.11
CA LEU A 366 -10.76 -21.56 -4.40
C LEU A 366 -11.67 -20.64 -3.59
N ASN A 367 -11.53 -20.68 -2.27
CA ASN A 367 -12.24 -19.77 -1.38
C ASN A 367 -11.63 -18.36 -1.42
N PRO A 368 -12.38 -17.33 -0.99
CA PRO A 368 -11.82 -16.00 -0.78
C PRO A 368 -10.54 -16.06 0.07
N LEU A 369 -9.52 -15.29 -0.32
CA LEU A 369 -8.16 -15.37 0.24
C LEU A 369 -8.15 -15.25 1.77
N ASP A 370 -8.95 -14.34 2.34
CA ASP A 370 -8.99 -14.11 3.78
C ASP A 370 -9.66 -15.26 4.57
N ILE A 371 -10.52 -16.03 3.90
CA ILE A 371 -11.21 -17.18 4.51
C ILE A 371 -10.41 -18.47 4.26
N GLY A 372 -10.05 -18.70 2.99
CA GLY A 372 -9.37 -19.93 2.56
C GLY A 372 -7.90 -19.97 2.90
N ARG A 373 -7.26 -18.80 3.01
CA ARG A 373 -5.82 -18.64 3.22
C ARG A 373 -4.99 -19.42 2.21
N GLU A 374 -5.50 -19.51 0.98
CA GLU A 374 -4.91 -20.27 -0.12
C GLU A 374 -4.78 -19.37 -1.36
N ALA A 375 -3.65 -19.46 -2.02
CA ALA A 375 -3.42 -18.99 -3.37
C ALA A 375 -2.73 -20.07 -4.17
N LEU A 376 -2.85 -20.00 -5.49
CA LEU A 376 -2.35 -20.99 -6.42
C LEU A 376 -1.19 -20.41 -7.22
N LEU A 377 -0.12 -21.19 -7.36
CA LEU A 377 1.05 -20.83 -8.13
C LEU A 377 1.13 -21.67 -9.39
N MET A 378 1.33 -21.03 -10.53
CA MET A 378 1.55 -21.65 -11.83
C MET A 378 2.92 -21.19 -12.36
N CYS A 379 3.77 -22.14 -12.75
CA CYS A 379 5.08 -21.86 -13.36
C CYS A 379 5.51 -22.99 -14.28
N ASP A 380 6.43 -22.69 -15.21
CA ASP A 380 7.09 -23.72 -16.01
C ASP A 380 8.11 -24.50 -15.18
N GLY A 381 8.07 -25.81 -15.29
CA GLY A 381 8.94 -26.71 -14.54
C GLY A 381 8.61 -26.78 -13.04
N ASP A 382 9.57 -27.18 -12.23
CA ASP A 382 9.39 -27.35 -10.80
C ASP A 382 9.63 -26.04 -10.03
N ALA A 383 8.78 -25.75 -9.06
CA ALA A 383 9.03 -24.67 -8.12
C ALA A 383 10.05 -25.12 -7.04
N HIS A 384 11.29 -24.65 -7.19
CA HIS A 384 12.40 -25.06 -6.33
C HIS A 384 12.51 -24.27 -5.03
N ASN A 385 12.04 -23.00 -5.04
CA ASN A 385 12.05 -22.15 -3.86
C ASN A 385 10.75 -21.35 -3.77
N LEU A 386 9.93 -21.67 -2.78
CA LEU A 386 8.70 -20.97 -2.44
C LEU A 386 8.94 -19.96 -1.30
N VAL A 387 9.83 -19.01 -1.57
CA VAL A 387 10.12 -17.86 -0.71
C VAL A 387 9.89 -16.60 -1.55
N GLY A 388 8.89 -15.81 -1.21
CA GLY A 388 8.35 -14.77 -2.08
C GLY A 388 9.33 -13.63 -2.40
N ASN A 389 10.28 -13.35 -1.51
CA ASN A 389 11.33 -12.35 -1.73
C ASN A 389 12.63 -12.94 -2.34
N ASN A 390 12.63 -14.23 -2.68
CA ASN A 390 13.70 -14.91 -3.41
C ASN A 390 13.16 -16.16 -4.13
N PRO A 391 12.14 -16.05 -4.98
CA PRO A 391 11.48 -17.18 -5.60
C PRO A 391 12.34 -17.84 -6.69
N ASN A 392 12.19 -19.16 -6.83
CA ASN A 392 12.76 -19.90 -7.95
C ASN A 392 11.70 -20.92 -8.47
N PRO A 393 11.18 -20.77 -9.69
CA PRO A 393 11.57 -19.78 -10.71
C PRO A 393 11.20 -18.34 -10.32
N ALA A 394 11.92 -17.38 -10.89
CA ALA A 394 11.67 -15.95 -10.66
C ALA A 394 10.45 -15.42 -11.45
N THR A 395 9.96 -16.17 -12.43
CA THR A 395 8.75 -15.86 -13.18
C THR A 395 7.69 -16.92 -12.91
N PHE A 396 6.52 -16.49 -12.44
CA PHE A 396 5.39 -17.35 -12.12
C PHE A 396 4.10 -16.53 -12.13
N TYR A 397 2.97 -17.21 -12.02
CA TYR A 397 1.66 -16.59 -11.86
C TYR A 397 1.06 -17.02 -10.53
N LEU A 398 0.42 -16.08 -9.84
CA LEU A 398 -0.40 -16.33 -8.66
C LEU A 398 -1.87 -16.12 -9.02
N ALA A 399 -2.72 -17.02 -8.57
CA ALA A 399 -4.16 -16.89 -8.64
C ALA A 399 -4.75 -16.86 -7.24
N GLU A 400 -5.56 -15.84 -6.96
CA GLU A 400 -6.25 -15.62 -5.69
C GLU A 400 -7.72 -15.29 -5.90
N CYS A 401 -8.55 -15.56 -4.91
CA CYS A 401 -9.95 -15.17 -4.92
C CYS A 401 -10.16 -14.00 -3.96
N ARG A 402 -10.73 -12.90 -4.46
CA ARG A 402 -11.06 -11.71 -3.66
C ARG A 402 -12.57 -11.50 -3.63
N THR A 403 -13.07 -11.01 -2.50
CA THR A 403 -14.49 -10.67 -2.30
C THR A 403 -14.60 -9.33 -1.59
N LYS A 404 -15.67 -8.59 -1.88
CA LYS A 404 -15.92 -7.26 -1.30
C LYS A 404 -16.41 -7.37 0.14
N THR A 405 -15.52 -7.79 1.06
CA THR A 405 -15.81 -7.95 2.48
C THR A 405 -14.62 -7.54 3.35
N GLY A 406 -14.86 -6.97 4.52
CA GLY A 406 -13.81 -6.54 5.44
C GLY A 406 -12.93 -5.46 4.81
N TRP A 407 -11.61 -5.63 4.85
CA TRP A 407 -10.68 -4.69 4.22
C TRP A 407 -10.84 -4.60 2.69
N ASP A 408 -11.41 -5.62 2.07
CA ASP A 408 -11.67 -5.68 0.63
C ASP A 408 -13.06 -5.14 0.22
N GLU A 409 -13.84 -4.59 1.13
CA GLU A 409 -15.21 -4.11 0.87
C GLU A 409 -15.28 -3.10 -0.27
N TYR A 410 -14.27 -2.25 -0.40
CA TYR A 410 -14.20 -1.17 -1.40
C TYR A 410 -13.32 -1.52 -2.61
N LEU A 411 -12.99 -2.79 -2.83
CA LEU A 411 -12.36 -3.23 -4.06
C LEU A 411 -13.22 -2.89 -5.29
N PRO A 412 -12.60 -2.68 -6.46
CA PRO A 412 -13.32 -2.41 -7.71
C PRO A 412 -14.33 -3.50 -8.07
N GLY A 413 -14.00 -4.75 -7.78
CA GLY A 413 -14.81 -5.92 -8.08
C GLY A 413 -14.49 -7.10 -7.16
N GLU A 414 -14.97 -8.28 -7.55
CA GLU A 414 -14.73 -9.55 -6.85
C GLU A 414 -14.54 -10.70 -7.83
N GLY A 415 -13.88 -11.76 -7.40
CA GLY A 415 -13.62 -12.95 -8.19
C GLY A 415 -12.17 -13.41 -8.16
N LEU A 416 -11.75 -14.11 -9.22
CA LEU A 416 -10.38 -14.58 -9.39
C LEU A 416 -9.52 -13.45 -9.97
N LEU A 417 -8.45 -13.12 -9.27
CA LEU A 417 -7.36 -12.32 -9.79
C LEU A 417 -6.18 -13.22 -10.15
N ILE A 418 -5.51 -12.92 -11.25
CA ILE A 418 -4.30 -13.60 -11.68
C ILE A 418 -3.21 -12.54 -11.82
N THR A 419 -2.14 -12.69 -11.06
CA THR A 419 -1.02 -11.77 -11.08
C THR A 419 0.23 -12.47 -11.58
N LYS A 420 0.86 -11.91 -12.60
CA LYS A 420 2.15 -12.38 -13.10
C LYS A 420 3.27 -11.73 -12.32
N ILE A 421 4.16 -12.54 -11.78
CA ILE A 421 5.34 -12.07 -11.07
C ILE A 421 6.58 -12.33 -11.94
N LYS A 422 7.41 -11.30 -12.10
CA LYS A 422 8.76 -11.38 -12.67
C LYS A 422 9.73 -10.80 -11.67
N TYR A 423 10.04 -11.58 -10.65
CA TYR A 423 10.88 -11.13 -9.55
C TYR A 423 12.28 -10.76 -10.02
N SER A 424 12.75 -9.62 -9.56
CA SER A 424 14.12 -9.15 -9.74
C SER A 424 14.57 -8.44 -8.48
N ASN A 425 15.53 -9.02 -7.77
CA ASN A 425 16.08 -8.40 -6.57
C ASN A 425 16.50 -6.95 -6.82
N TYR A 426 17.10 -6.67 -7.99
CA TYR A 426 17.49 -5.30 -8.37
C TYR A 426 16.29 -4.34 -8.48
N ASN A 427 15.19 -4.76 -9.13
CA ASN A 427 14.02 -3.90 -9.28
C ASN A 427 13.34 -3.66 -7.94
N TRP A 428 13.22 -4.69 -7.11
CA TRP A 428 12.63 -4.60 -5.77
C TRP A 428 13.44 -3.66 -4.87
N THR A 429 14.76 -3.90 -4.76
CA THR A 429 15.65 -3.06 -3.95
C THR A 429 15.84 -1.64 -4.47
N ASN A 430 15.47 -1.34 -5.70
CA ASN A 430 15.55 0.00 -6.25
C ASN A 430 14.18 0.65 -6.49
N ASN A 431 13.13 0.08 -5.93
CA ASN A 431 11.75 0.56 -6.06
C ASN A 431 11.35 0.84 -7.51
N ARG A 432 11.60 -0.14 -8.41
CA ARG A 432 11.40 -0.03 -9.87
C ARG A 432 10.62 -1.20 -10.43
N VAL A 433 9.75 -1.79 -9.61
CA VAL A 433 9.07 -3.05 -9.93
C VAL A 433 8.30 -2.93 -11.23
N ASN A 434 7.53 -1.87 -11.40
CA ASN A 434 6.64 -1.68 -12.54
C ASN A 434 7.02 -0.50 -13.46
N ASN A 435 8.30 -0.10 -13.49
CA ASN A 435 8.78 1.02 -14.31
C ASN A 435 8.94 0.69 -15.81
N SER A 436 8.47 -0.44 -16.27
CA SER A 436 8.56 -0.85 -17.68
C SER A 436 7.28 -1.52 -18.14
N ALA A 437 6.51 -0.85 -18.97
CA ALA A 437 5.23 -1.32 -19.50
C ALA A 437 5.26 -2.73 -20.11
N ASN A 438 6.35 -3.05 -20.81
CA ASN A 438 6.50 -4.35 -21.45
C ASN A 438 7.16 -5.41 -20.55
N ASN A 439 7.50 -5.05 -19.33
CA ASN A 439 8.26 -5.91 -18.42
C ASN A 439 7.99 -5.58 -16.96
N MET A 440 6.72 -5.44 -16.58
CA MET A 440 6.32 -5.24 -15.19
C MET A 440 6.76 -6.42 -14.33
N GLY A 441 7.18 -6.10 -13.11
CA GLY A 441 7.59 -7.10 -12.12
C GLY A 441 6.40 -7.75 -11.42
N VAL A 442 5.31 -6.99 -11.22
CA VAL A 442 4.02 -7.44 -10.70
C VAL A 442 2.94 -6.89 -11.63
N ASP A 443 2.27 -7.77 -12.36
CA ASP A 443 1.41 -7.43 -13.51
C ASP A 443 0.05 -8.12 -13.35
N LEU A 444 -1.03 -7.36 -13.23
CA LEU A 444 -2.37 -7.91 -13.18
C LEU A 444 -2.78 -8.41 -14.57
N MET A 445 -3.15 -9.68 -14.65
CA MET A 445 -3.68 -10.30 -15.88
C MET A 445 -5.18 -10.04 -15.94
N GLU A 446 -5.58 -8.86 -16.40
CA GLU A 446 -6.98 -8.48 -16.44
C GLU A 446 -7.82 -9.47 -17.26
N ALA A 447 -9.00 -9.81 -16.74
CA ALA A 447 -9.95 -10.67 -17.45
C ALA A 447 -10.50 -10.03 -18.72
N LYS A 448 -10.53 -8.69 -18.74
CA LYS A 448 -10.83 -7.85 -19.89
C LYS A 448 -9.86 -6.67 -19.88
N ALA A 449 -9.17 -6.46 -20.99
CA ALA A 449 -8.25 -5.33 -21.13
C ALA A 449 -8.91 -4.02 -20.68
N ASN A 450 -8.34 -3.40 -19.67
CA ASN A 450 -8.76 -2.15 -19.10
C ASN A 450 -7.92 -1.01 -19.72
N THR A 451 -8.57 0.08 -20.12
CA THR A 451 -7.92 1.30 -20.65
C THR A 451 -8.27 2.53 -19.81
N SER A 452 -8.94 2.32 -18.68
CA SER A 452 -9.27 3.36 -17.70
C SER A 452 -8.03 3.71 -16.86
N GLU A 453 -7.99 4.88 -16.28
CA GLU A 453 -7.01 5.24 -15.25
C GLU A 453 -7.33 4.57 -13.89
N TYR A 454 -8.51 3.96 -13.76
CA TYR A 454 -9.00 3.30 -12.55
C TYR A 454 -9.17 1.82 -12.80
N ALA A 455 -9.03 1.04 -11.76
CA ALA A 455 -9.38 -0.37 -11.80
C ALA A 455 -10.89 -0.57 -12.02
N GLU A 456 -11.23 -1.62 -12.75
CA GLU A 456 -12.62 -1.92 -13.10
C GLU A 456 -13.05 -3.29 -12.55
N PRO A 457 -14.35 -3.50 -12.26
CA PRO A 457 -14.85 -4.82 -11.85
C PRO A 457 -14.53 -5.92 -12.88
N THR A 458 -14.35 -5.55 -14.15
CA THR A 458 -14.04 -6.47 -15.25
C THR A 458 -12.58 -6.88 -15.34
N ASP A 459 -11.72 -6.37 -14.46
CA ASP A 459 -10.34 -6.86 -14.33
C ASP A 459 -10.32 -8.26 -13.73
N ALA A 460 -11.30 -8.58 -12.86
CA ALA A 460 -11.45 -9.88 -12.24
C ALA A 460 -12.24 -10.88 -13.11
N PHE A 461 -11.90 -12.18 -12.99
CA PHE A 461 -12.70 -13.28 -13.56
C PHE A 461 -13.81 -13.68 -12.56
N PRO A 462 -15.01 -14.05 -13.01
CA PRO A 462 -15.45 -14.20 -14.41
C PRO A 462 -16.06 -12.92 -15.01
N ALA A 463 -16.03 -11.76 -14.33
CA ALA A 463 -16.72 -10.56 -14.78
C ALA A 463 -16.22 -10.09 -16.17
N GLY A 464 -14.91 -10.10 -16.41
CA GLY A 464 -14.32 -9.76 -17.70
C GLY A 464 -14.28 -10.94 -18.68
N SER A 465 -14.00 -12.14 -18.19
CA SER A 465 -13.88 -13.37 -18.99
C SER A 465 -14.08 -14.61 -18.11
N LYS A 466 -14.57 -15.70 -18.71
CA LYS A 466 -14.69 -17.02 -18.04
C LYS A 466 -13.53 -17.96 -18.37
N GLN A 467 -12.48 -17.46 -18.97
CA GLN A 467 -11.28 -18.21 -19.32
C GLN A 467 -10.04 -17.33 -19.31
N TRP A 468 -8.91 -17.92 -19.01
CA TRP A 468 -7.60 -17.31 -19.11
C TRP A 468 -6.65 -18.25 -19.86
N THR A 469 -6.05 -17.78 -20.96
CA THR A 469 -5.22 -18.57 -21.86
C THR A 469 -3.89 -17.88 -22.19
N ALA A 470 -3.54 -16.84 -21.43
CA ALA A 470 -2.33 -16.06 -21.69
C ALA A 470 -1.02 -16.81 -21.38
N TYR A 471 -1.12 -17.94 -20.67
CA TYR A 471 0.04 -18.76 -20.30
C TYR A 471 -0.17 -20.18 -20.83
N ALA A 472 0.59 -20.55 -21.85
CA ALA A 472 0.48 -21.86 -22.51
C ALA A 472 0.67 -23.01 -21.49
N ASP A 473 -0.08 -24.08 -21.67
CA ASP A 473 -0.11 -25.26 -20.77
C ASP A 473 -0.61 -24.99 -19.35
N HIS A 474 -1.11 -23.77 -19.05
CA HIS A 474 -1.67 -23.39 -17.76
C HIS A 474 -3.03 -22.71 -17.91
N GLU A 475 -3.76 -23.02 -18.94
CA GLU A 475 -5.07 -22.42 -19.21
C GLU A 475 -6.08 -22.71 -18.11
N LEU A 476 -6.84 -21.67 -17.77
CA LEU A 476 -8.03 -21.76 -16.91
C LEU A 476 -9.27 -21.59 -17.77
N SER A 477 -10.29 -22.40 -17.50
CA SER A 477 -11.58 -22.31 -18.19
C SER A 477 -12.74 -22.58 -17.25
N GLN A 478 -13.96 -22.25 -17.68
CA GLN A 478 -15.18 -22.40 -16.89
C GLN A 478 -15.10 -21.66 -15.53
N ILE A 479 -14.40 -20.53 -15.51
CA ILE A 479 -14.26 -19.73 -14.28
C ILE A 479 -15.65 -19.25 -13.87
N THR A 480 -16.03 -19.53 -12.64
CA THR A 480 -17.35 -19.21 -12.10
C THR A 480 -17.21 -18.71 -10.67
N LEU A 481 -17.79 -17.54 -10.41
CA LEU A 481 -17.95 -17.00 -9.06
C LEU A 481 -19.25 -17.60 -8.48
N LEU A 482 -19.16 -18.17 -7.31
CA LEU A 482 -20.27 -18.83 -6.63
C LEU A 482 -20.91 -17.90 -5.60
N ASP A 483 -22.16 -18.18 -5.27
CA ASP A 483 -22.80 -17.58 -4.11
C ASP A 483 -21.96 -17.85 -2.86
N GLY A 484 -21.58 -16.80 -2.14
CA GLY A 484 -20.65 -16.88 -1.00
C GLY A 484 -19.18 -16.64 -1.35
N GLY A 485 -18.89 -16.19 -2.59
CA GLY A 485 -17.64 -15.56 -2.98
C GLY A 485 -16.53 -16.53 -3.41
N ALA A 486 -16.69 -17.85 -3.30
CA ALA A 486 -15.70 -18.79 -3.82
C ALA A 486 -15.68 -18.82 -5.35
N VAL A 487 -14.52 -19.09 -5.93
CA VAL A 487 -14.38 -19.25 -7.39
C VAL A 487 -14.06 -20.71 -7.71
N THR A 488 -14.70 -21.24 -8.75
CA THR A 488 -14.35 -22.54 -9.33
C THR A 488 -13.86 -22.38 -10.75
N PHE A 489 -12.95 -23.26 -11.17
CA PHE A 489 -12.46 -23.31 -12.54
C PHE A 489 -11.82 -24.65 -12.89
N SER A 490 -11.72 -24.90 -14.20
CA SER A 490 -10.96 -26.01 -14.75
C SER A 490 -9.54 -25.57 -15.05
N TYR A 491 -8.55 -26.21 -14.48
CA TYR A 491 -7.15 -26.08 -14.83
C TYR A 491 -6.75 -27.20 -15.80
N ARG A 492 -6.11 -26.82 -16.92
CA ARG A 492 -5.68 -27.73 -17.99
C ARG A 492 -6.81 -28.65 -18.50
N GLY A 493 -8.04 -28.10 -18.62
CA GLY A 493 -9.19 -28.80 -19.17
C GLY A 493 -9.77 -29.92 -18.29
N ALA A 494 -9.42 -29.97 -17.01
CA ALA A 494 -10.00 -30.95 -16.08
C ALA A 494 -11.52 -30.77 -15.98
N LYS A 495 -12.23 -31.86 -15.82
CA LYS A 495 -13.70 -31.86 -15.67
C LYS A 495 -14.05 -31.93 -14.20
N PRO A 496 -15.12 -31.25 -13.75
CA PRO A 496 -15.61 -31.41 -12.39
C PRO A 496 -15.98 -32.88 -12.14
N THR A 497 -15.56 -33.41 -11.01
CA THR A 497 -15.99 -34.74 -10.56
C THR A 497 -17.39 -34.65 -9.96
N ALA A 498 -18.11 -35.77 -9.88
CA ALA A 498 -19.46 -35.77 -9.31
C ALA A 498 -19.53 -35.31 -7.85
N ILE A 499 -18.39 -35.36 -7.13
CA ILE A 499 -18.27 -34.89 -5.73
C ILE A 499 -18.08 -33.37 -5.68
N GLU A 500 -17.37 -32.79 -6.67
CA GLU A 500 -17.07 -31.34 -6.76
C GLU A 500 -18.25 -30.52 -7.28
N THR A 501 -19.25 -31.17 -7.90
CA THR A 501 -20.48 -30.51 -8.37
C THR A 501 -21.58 -30.42 -7.30
N VAL A 502 -21.39 -31.02 -6.13
CA VAL A 502 -22.28 -30.79 -5.02
C VAL A 502 -22.01 -29.41 -4.45
N GLN A 503 -22.76 -28.41 -4.94
CA GLN A 503 -22.92 -27.19 -4.16
C GLN A 503 -23.34 -27.62 -2.75
N PRO A 504 -22.69 -27.13 -1.68
CA PRO A 504 -23.26 -27.28 -0.35
C PRO A 504 -24.68 -26.75 -0.46
N ALA A 505 -25.68 -27.57 -0.14
CA ALA A 505 -27.05 -27.07 -0.08
C ALA A 505 -27.01 -25.78 0.74
N ASP A 506 -27.80 -24.76 0.39
CA ASP A 506 -27.90 -23.49 1.10
C ASP A 506 -27.99 -23.64 2.63
N ASP A 507 -28.33 -24.83 3.07
CA ASP A 507 -28.50 -25.28 4.45
C ASP A 507 -27.23 -25.91 5.08
N ALA A 508 -26.13 -26.08 4.35
CA ALA A 508 -24.94 -26.72 4.91
C ALA A 508 -24.29 -25.81 5.97
N PRO A 509 -24.02 -26.32 7.18
CA PRO A 509 -23.39 -25.52 8.22
C PRO A 509 -21.98 -25.12 7.81
N ARG A 510 -21.69 -23.82 7.86
CA ARG A 510 -20.36 -23.26 7.56
C ARG A 510 -19.69 -22.82 8.86
N LYS A 511 -18.43 -23.18 9.05
CA LYS A 511 -17.63 -22.64 10.16
C LYS A 511 -17.09 -21.27 9.75
N MET A 512 -17.31 -20.28 10.61
CA MET A 512 -16.82 -18.92 10.43
C MET A 512 -16.06 -18.50 11.69
N LEU A 513 -15.11 -17.57 11.55
CA LEU A 513 -14.51 -16.89 12.69
C LEU A 513 -15.23 -15.54 12.85
N ARG A 514 -15.80 -15.29 14.04
CA ARG A 514 -16.40 -14.01 14.40
C ARG A 514 -15.90 -13.64 15.78
N ASP A 515 -15.32 -12.45 15.92
CA ASP A 515 -14.77 -11.93 17.17
C ASP A 515 -13.78 -12.91 17.85
N GLY A 516 -12.91 -13.57 17.04
CA GLY A 516 -11.94 -14.55 17.51
C GLY A 516 -12.56 -15.90 17.96
N GLN A 517 -13.86 -16.10 17.77
CA GLN A 517 -14.54 -17.34 18.11
C GLN A 517 -15.02 -18.08 16.86
N VAL A 518 -14.83 -19.39 16.83
CA VAL A 518 -15.38 -20.24 15.77
C VAL A 518 -16.88 -20.35 15.97
N VAL A 519 -17.65 -19.87 14.99
CA VAL A 519 -19.12 -19.99 14.95
C VAL A 519 -19.55 -20.84 13.76
N ILE A 520 -20.74 -21.40 13.83
CA ILE A 520 -21.35 -22.16 12.73
C ILE A 520 -22.49 -21.32 12.16
N PHE A 521 -22.37 -20.95 10.89
CA PHE A 521 -23.46 -20.30 10.15
C PHE A 521 -24.31 -21.34 9.45
N ARG A 522 -25.62 -21.31 9.65
CA ARG A 522 -26.59 -22.21 9.00
C ARG A 522 -27.94 -21.50 8.88
N ASN A 523 -28.52 -21.52 7.68
CA ASN A 523 -29.86 -20.96 7.40
C ASN A 523 -30.01 -19.50 7.86
N GLY A 524 -29.01 -18.66 7.63
CA GLY A 524 -29.05 -17.25 8.05
C GLY A 524 -28.85 -17.01 9.55
N VAL A 525 -28.58 -18.04 10.35
CA VAL A 525 -28.39 -17.96 11.79
C VAL A 525 -26.98 -18.41 12.18
N LEU A 526 -26.36 -17.66 13.09
CA LEU A 526 -25.07 -18.01 13.70
C LEU A 526 -25.31 -18.88 14.96
N TYR A 527 -24.48 -19.87 15.13
CA TYR A 527 -24.49 -20.76 16.30
C TYR A 527 -23.08 -20.82 16.91
N ASP A 528 -23.00 -21.00 18.22
CA ASP A 528 -21.76 -21.38 18.89
C ASP A 528 -21.40 -22.86 18.60
N LEU A 529 -20.20 -23.29 19.03
CA LEU A 529 -19.77 -24.71 18.85
C LEU A 529 -20.63 -25.74 19.59
N ASN A 530 -21.48 -25.28 20.51
CA ASN A 530 -22.43 -26.12 21.22
C ASN A 530 -23.82 -26.13 20.57
N GLY A 531 -23.99 -25.46 19.43
CA GLY A 531 -25.25 -25.40 18.68
C GLY A 531 -26.26 -24.38 19.22
N ARG A 532 -25.83 -23.43 20.07
CA ARG A 532 -26.69 -22.37 20.59
C ARG A 532 -26.70 -21.22 19.61
N ALA A 533 -27.86 -20.72 19.22
CA ALA A 533 -27.99 -19.53 18.37
C ALA A 533 -27.44 -18.26 19.09
N LEU A 534 -26.65 -17.46 18.34
CA LEU A 534 -25.98 -16.24 18.79
C LEU A 534 -26.74 -14.98 18.34
#